data_68eb0b930c28e0a58915fbf054859092
#
_entry.id   68eb0b930c28e0a58915fbf054859092
#
_cell.length_a   1.000
_cell.length_b   1.000
_cell.length_c   1.000
_cell.angle_alpha   90.00
_cell.angle_beta   90.00
_cell.angle_gamma   90.00
#
_symmetry.space_group_name_H-M   'P 1'
#
loop_
_entity.id
_entity.type
_entity.pdbx_description
1 polymer ?
#
loop_
_entity_poly.entity_id
_entity_poly.type
_entity_poly.pdbx_seq_one_letter_code
_entity_poly.pdbx_strand_id
1 'polypeptide(L)'
;AFLFVGVSFKDDYFEIAKQLEIFTTLFKELNKNYVDETTPAELMNNAVKGMLSSLDPYTVYFNEQEVLKFKINNTGEYTGIGALITRENDKLILKEPYKNFPADKAGLKAGDEIIQIGDTPLSDFKDDASQLLKGSKNTKIDIKYIRQGKPYSTVIVLDEVEIKSVPYFAKIDDKTGYIVLAHFNRKASSETKDALEQLKRQGAERIVLDLRGNPGGLLNEAVNICNLFVPRNEVIVTTKSKIEKHNNTYKTSQEPVDTTIPLVILVNGRSASASEIVSGALQDLDRAVVLGSRSFGKGL
;
A
#
# COMPACT_ATOMS: atom_id res chain seq x y z
N ALA A 1 -16.32 -54.00 -19.18
CA ALA A 1 -15.26 -53.12 -19.64
C ALA A 1 -15.07 -51.99 -18.65
N PHE A 2 -14.02 -52.05 -17.84
CA PHE A 2 -13.60 -50.96 -16.93
C PHE A 2 -12.76 -49.98 -17.74
N LEU A 3 -13.29 -48.79 -17.97
CA LEU A 3 -12.54 -47.66 -18.54
C LEU A 3 -11.70 -47.04 -17.39
N PHE A 4 -10.39 -47.29 -17.40
CA PHE A 4 -9.45 -46.55 -16.58
C PHE A 4 -9.26 -45.16 -17.21
N VAL A 5 -9.89 -44.15 -16.67
CA VAL A 5 -9.52 -42.74 -16.92
C VAL A 5 -8.29 -42.49 -16.04
N GLY A 6 -7.12 -42.73 -16.63
CA GLY A 6 -5.86 -42.33 -16.03
C GLY A 6 -5.77 -40.79 -16.05
N VAL A 7 -5.89 -40.16 -14.87
CA VAL A 7 -5.78 -38.75 -14.69
C VAL A 7 -4.32 -38.33 -14.94
N SER A 8 -4.13 -37.40 -15.89
CA SER A 8 -2.88 -36.82 -16.39
C SER A 8 -2.10 -35.99 -15.37
N PHE A 9 -2.03 -36.39 -14.09
CA PHE A 9 -1.26 -35.69 -13.09
C PHE A 9 0.22 -36.10 -13.02
N LYS A 10 0.59 -37.25 -13.62
CA LYS A 10 1.98 -37.70 -13.60
C LYS A 10 2.90 -36.97 -14.56
N ASP A 11 2.37 -36.48 -15.68
CA ASP A 11 3.15 -35.78 -16.69
C ASP A 11 3.57 -34.39 -16.24
N ASP A 12 2.73 -33.67 -15.50
CA ASP A 12 3.03 -32.34 -15.00
C ASP A 12 4.18 -32.33 -13.96
N TYR A 13 4.20 -33.31 -13.03
CA TYR A 13 5.27 -33.40 -12.04
C TYR A 13 6.63 -33.77 -12.62
N PHE A 14 6.65 -34.64 -13.62
CA PHE A 14 7.88 -35.00 -14.31
C PHE A 14 8.44 -33.80 -15.09
N GLU A 15 7.60 -33.09 -15.82
CA GLU A 15 8.01 -31.91 -16.55
C GLU A 15 8.50 -30.79 -15.62
N ILE A 16 7.79 -30.54 -14.49
CA ILE A 16 8.24 -29.59 -13.46
C ILE A 16 9.63 -29.97 -12.93
N ALA A 17 9.84 -31.25 -12.57
CA ALA A 17 11.13 -31.71 -12.05
C ALA A 17 12.27 -31.50 -13.05
N LYS A 18 12.03 -31.84 -14.32
CA LYS A 18 12.99 -31.64 -15.42
C LYS A 18 13.34 -30.15 -15.61
N GLN A 19 12.33 -29.26 -15.61
CA GLN A 19 12.56 -27.82 -15.77
C GLN A 19 13.32 -27.22 -14.59
N LEU A 20 13.05 -27.69 -13.37
CA LEU A 20 13.80 -27.28 -12.18
C LEU A 20 15.26 -27.74 -12.22
N GLU A 21 15.55 -28.94 -12.74
CA GLU A 21 16.93 -29.42 -12.93
C GLU A 21 17.70 -28.55 -13.94
N ILE A 22 17.07 -28.24 -15.09
CA ILE A 22 17.62 -27.35 -16.11
C ILE A 22 17.90 -25.99 -15.51
N PHE A 23 16.93 -25.39 -14.80
CA PHE A 23 17.08 -24.09 -14.16
C PHE A 23 18.22 -24.08 -13.14
N THR A 24 18.29 -25.11 -12.28
CA THR A 24 19.35 -25.21 -11.26
C THR A 24 20.73 -25.33 -11.89
N THR A 25 20.85 -26.09 -12.96
CA THR A 25 22.10 -26.25 -13.69
C THR A 25 22.53 -24.93 -14.33
N LEU A 26 21.63 -24.26 -15.04
CA LEU A 26 21.87 -22.95 -15.63
C LEU A 26 22.30 -21.92 -14.58
N PHE A 27 21.58 -21.88 -13.46
CA PHE A 27 21.88 -20.95 -12.36
C PHE A 27 23.29 -21.17 -11.77
N LYS A 28 23.68 -22.43 -11.56
CA LYS A 28 25.02 -22.78 -11.09
C LYS A 28 26.11 -22.40 -12.11
N GLU A 29 25.90 -22.69 -13.39
CA GLU A 29 26.85 -22.39 -14.44
C GLU A 29 27.02 -20.87 -14.63
N LEU A 30 25.97 -20.09 -14.56
CA LEU A 30 26.04 -18.62 -14.60
C LEU A 30 26.87 -18.07 -13.43
N ASN A 31 26.57 -18.50 -12.20
CA ASN A 31 27.34 -18.02 -11.04
C ASN A 31 28.81 -18.42 -11.06
N LYS A 32 29.15 -19.54 -11.74
CA LYS A 32 30.51 -20.04 -11.79
C LYS A 32 31.34 -19.45 -12.94
N ASN A 33 30.71 -19.25 -14.10
CA ASN A 33 31.43 -19.06 -15.36
C ASN A 33 31.12 -17.70 -16.04
N TYR A 34 30.20 -16.89 -15.49
CA TYR A 34 29.94 -15.56 -16.06
C TYR A 34 31.16 -14.65 -15.89
N VAL A 35 31.41 -13.77 -16.86
CA VAL A 35 32.62 -12.93 -16.94
C VAL A 35 32.74 -11.93 -15.80
N ASP A 36 31.61 -11.40 -15.32
CA ASP A 36 31.54 -10.48 -14.19
C ASP A 36 31.06 -11.17 -12.91
N GLU A 37 31.32 -10.58 -11.76
CA GLU A 37 30.78 -11.07 -10.49
C GLU A 37 29.25 -11.02 -10.50
N THR A 38 28.62 -12.14 -10.14
CA THR A 38 27.17 -12.24 -10.03
C THR A 38 26.74 -12.34 -8.58
N THR A 39 25.61 -11.71 -8.24
CA THR A 39 24.95 -11.86 -6.94
C THR A 39 23.86 -12.92 -7.06
N PRO A 40 23.99 -14.11 -6.42
CA PRO A 40 23.01 -15.18 -6.52
C PRO A 40 21.59 -14.75 -6.17
N ALA A 41 21.41 -13.94 -5.12
CA ALA A 41 20.11 -13.43 -4.71
C ALA A 41 19.47 -12.53 -5.77
N GLU A 42 20.25 -11.68 -6.42
CA GLU A 42 19.77 -10.79 -7.49
C GLU A 42 19.36 -11.58 -8.73
N LEU A 43 20.16 -12.54 -9.15
CA LEU A 43 19.82 -13.45 -10.26
C LEU A 43 18.52 -14.21 -9.98
N MET A 44 18.34 -14.71 -8.77
CA MET A 44 17.10 -15.41 -8.38
C MET A 44 15.89 -14.46 -8.42
N ASN A 45 16.02 -13.26 -7.87
CA ASN A 45 14.95 -12.26 -7.90
C ASN A 45 14.55 -11.89 -9.33
N ASN A 46 15.54 -11.73 -10.23
CA ASN A 46 15.29 -11.43 -11.63
C ASN A 46 14.60 -12.61 -12.35
N ALA A 47 15.01 -13.85 -12.06
CA ALA A 47 14.37 -15.04 -12.60
C ALA A 47 12.89 -15.15 -12.17
N VAL A 48 12.60 -14.95 -10.88
CA VAL A 48 11.23 -14.95 -10.33
C VAL A 48 10.40 -13.84 -10.97
N LYS A 49 10.91 -12.62 -11.07
CA LYS A 49 10.22 -11.49 -11.73
C LYS A 49 9.97 -11.78 -13.20
N GLY A 50 10.94 -12.33 -13.92
CA GLY A 50 10.79 -12.73 -15.33
C GLY A 50 9.70 -13.79 -15.52
N MET A 51 9.63 -14.79 -14.67
CA MET A 51 8.60 -15.83 -14.69
C MET A 51 7.21 -15.25 -14.46
N LEU A 52 7.04 -14.35 -13.48
CA LEU A 52 5.74 -13.77 -13.14
C LEU A 52 5.28 -12.73 -14.18
N SER A 53 6.19 -12.03 -14.85
CA SER A 53 5.86 -11.00 -15.84
C SER A 53 5.07 -11.52 -17.05
N SER A 54 5.11 -12.83 -17.31
CA SER A 54 4.34 -13.47 -18.38
C SER A 54 2.89 -13.81 -18.00
N LEU A 55 2.50 -13.68 -16.73
CA LEU A 55 1.17 -14.04 -16.25
C LEU A 55 0.20 -12.85 -16.35
N ASP A 56 0.35 -11.88 -15.46
CA ASP A 56 -0.45 -10.67 -15.36
C ASP A 56 0.35 -9.58 -14.62
N PRO A 57 -0.05 -8.30 -14.67
CA PRO A 57 0.71 -7.23 -14.01
C PRO A 57 0.53 -7.18 -12.47
N TYR A 58 -0.32 -8.01 -11.88
CA TYR A 58 -0.69 -7.96 -10.47
C TYR A 58 -0.13 -9.13 -9.66
N THR A 59 0.22 -10.24 -10.33
CA THR A 59 0.91 -11.37 -9.71
C THR A 59 2.37 -10.99 -9.48
N VAL A 60 2.70 -10.68 -8.24
CA VAL A 60 4.04 -10.20 -7.86
C VAL A 60 4.63 -11.05 -6.74
N TYR A 61 5.94 -11.17 -6.75
CA TYR A 61 6.70 -11.74 -5.65
C TYR A 61 7.17 -10.62 -4.74
N PHE A 62 6.92 -10.75 -3.46
CA PHE A 62 7.45 -9.86 -2.43
C PHE A 62 8.63 -10.52 -1.73
N ASN A 63 9.78 -9.88 -1.76
CA ASN A 63 10.87 -10.22 -0.87
C ASN A 63 10.55 -9.79 0.59
N GLU A 64 11.42 -10.12 1.54
CA GLU A 64 11.18 -9.82 2.97
C GLU A 64 10.93 -8.32 3.24
N GLN A 65 11.65 -7.44 2.55
CA GLN A 65 11.51 -5.99 2.69
C GLN A 65 10.16 -5.50 2.11
N GLU A 66 9.77 -6.03 0.98
CA GLU A 66 8.48 -5.71 0.33
C GLU A 66 7.31 -6.23 1.16
N VAL A 67 7.43 -7.42 1.79
CA VAL A 67 6.45 -7.93 2.77
C VAL A 67 6.30 -6.99 3.95
N LEU A 68 7.41 -6.42 4.46
CA LEU A 68 7.33 -5.45 5.54
C LEU A 68 6.61 -4.17 5.12
N LYS A 69 6.91 -3.63 3.92
CA LYS A 69 6.20 -2.47 3.35
C LYS A 69 4.70 -2.77 3.17
N PHE A 70 4.37 -3.96 2.69
CA PHE A 70 2.98 -4.40 2.54
C PHE A 70 2.25 -4.48 3.88
N LYS A 71 2.91 -5.02 4.92
CA LYS A 71 2.35 -5.04 6.28
C LYS A 71 2.08 -3.63 6.81
N ILE A 72 3.04 -2.72 6.67
CA ILE A 72 2.91 -1.32 7.10
C ILE A 72 1.71 -0.65 6.41
N ASN A 73 1.58 -0.81 5.10
CA ASN A 73 0.47 -0.23 4.35
C ASN A 73 -0.89 -0.78 4.79
N ASN A 74 -0.95 -2.06 5.17
CA ASN A 74 -2.20 -2.70 5.62
C ASN A 74 -2.54 -2.38 7.08
N THR A 75 -1.55 -2.30 7.97
CA THR A 75 -1.78 -1.97 9.38
C THR A 75 -1.97 -0.47 9.58
N GLY A 76 -1.29 0.34 8.78
CA GLY A 76 -1.19 1.79 8.99
C GLY A 76 -0.23 2.16 10.12
N GLU A 77 0.59 1.23 10.60
CA GLU A 77 1.49 1.44 11.73
C GLU A 77 2.87 0.86 11.46
N TYR A 78 3.90 1.55 11.87
CA TYR A 78 5.28 1.06 11.87
C TYR A 78 6.11 1.75 12.94
N THR A 79 7.21 1.16 13.34
CA THR A 79 8.18 1.83 14.22
C THR A 79 9.31 2.42 13.39
N GLY A 80 9.50 3.72 13.50
CA GLY A 80 10.48 4.45 12.69
C GLY A 80 10.57 5.92 13.01
N ILE A 81 11.04 6.71 12.06
CA ILE A 81 11.28 8.14 12.24
C ILE A 81 10.06 9.04 11.99
N GLY A 82 9.01 8.55 11.33
CA GLY A 82 7.81 9.34 11.01
C GLY A 82 8.09 10.47 10.02
N ALA A 83 8.59 10.12 8.83
CA ALA A 83 8.85 11.08 7.77
C ALA A 83 8.70 10.44 6.39
N LEU A 84 8.30 11.25 5.40
CA LEU A 84 8.39 10.90 4.00
C LEU A 84 9.82 11.18 3.52
N ILE A 85 10.48 10.15 3.01
CA ILE A 85 11.82 10.24 2.42
C ILE A 85 11.81 9.73 1.00
N THR A 86 12.69 10.25 0.15
CA THR A 86 12.84 9.82 -1.23
C THR A 86 14.33 9.76 -1.60
N ARG A 87 14.67 8.92 -2.56
CA ARG A 87 16.01 8.90 -3.15
C ARG A 87 15.96 9.67 -4.47
N GLU A 88 16.78 10.72 -4.59
CA GLU A 88 16.89 11.57 -5.76
C GLU A 88 18.37 11.77 -6.06
N ASN A 89 18.82 11.41 -7.27
CA ASN A 89 20.22 11.51 -7.70
C ASN A 89 21.19 10.91 -6.64
N ASP A 90 20.89 9.69 -6.21
CA ASP A 90 21.62 8.93 -5.18
C ASP A 90 21.65 9.54 -3.77
N LYS A 91 20.94 10.65 -3.55
CA LYS A 91 20.79 11.31 -2.26
C LYS A 91 19.48 10.92 -1.58
N LEU A 92 19.55 10.68 -0.29
CA LEU A 92 18.36 10.43 0.53
C LEU A 92 17.83 11.75 1.07
N ILE A 93 16.72 12.23 0.52
CA ILE A 93 16.13 13.52 0.86
C ILE A 93 14.89 13.33 1.72
N LEU A 94 14.84 14.03 2.85
CA LEU A 94 13.66 14.11 3.68
C LEU A 94 12.67 15.09 3.04
N LYS A 95 11.54 14.57 2.56
CA LYS A 95 10.50 15.38 1.90
C LYS A 95 9.58 16.06 2.90
N GLU A 96 9.17 15.29 3.92
CA GLU A 96 8.23 15.79 4.92
C GLU A 96 8.41 15.04 6.25
N PRO A 97 8.83 15.71 7.34
CA PRO A 97 8.72 15.15 8.68
C PRO A 97 7.27 15.26 9.14
N TYR A 98 6.68 14.15 9.59
CA TYR A 98 5.32 14.17 10.13
C TYR A 98 5.32 14.86 11.50
N LYS A 99 4.42 15.82 11.67
CA LYS A 99 4.32 16.66 12.86
C LYS A 99 4.16 15.79 14.13
N ASN A 100 4.96 16.10 15.16
CA ASN A 100 5.01 15.40 16.44
C ASN A 100 5.58 13.96 16.41
N PHE A 101 6.10 13.49 15.28
CA PHE A 101 6.80 12.21 15.19
C PHE A 101 8.32 12.37 15.39
N PRO A 102 9.09 11.28 15.50
CA PRO A 102 10.51 11.33 15.87
C PRO A 102 11.39 12.26 15.04
N ALA A 103 11.22 12.30 13.71
CA ALA A 103 12.01 13.18 12.84
C ALA A 103 11.74 14.66 13.12
N ASP A 104 10.48 15.04 13.29
CA ASP A 104 10.07 16.40 13.65
C ASP A 104 10.59 16.80 15.03
N LYS A 105 10.43 15.92 16.03
CA LYS A 105 10.96 16.13 17.39
C LYS A 105 12.48 16.27 17.43
N ALA A 106 13.19 15.58 16.53
CA ALA A 106 14.64 15.70 16.37
C ALA A 106 15.08 16.94 15.57
N GLY A 107 14.13 17.75 15.09
CA GLY A 107 14.41 19.02 14.39
C GLY A 107 14.78 18.85 12.93
N LEU A 108 14.51 17.69 12.30
CA LEU A 108 14.66 17.50 10.88
C LEU A 108 13.59 18.29 10.11
N LYS A 109 13.93 18.75 8.91
CA LYS A 109 13.06 19.58 8.06
C LYS A 109 13.02 19.06 6.62
N ALA A 110 11.98 19.42 5.91
CA ALA A 110 11.90 19.16 4.47
C ALA A 110 13.12 19.75 3.74
N GLY A 111 13.72 18.97 2.86
CA GLY A 111 14.93 19.32 2.11
C GLY A 111 16.24 18.89 2.78
N ASP A 112 16.23 18.33 3.98
CA ASP A 112 17.43 17.76 4.60
C ASP A 112 17.91 16.56 3.79
N GLU A 113 19.19 16.55 3.40
CA GLU A 113 19.88 15.44 2.77
C GLU A 113 20.53 14.57 3.85
N ILE A 114 20.02 13.35 4.05
CA ILE A 114 20.59 12.41 5.02
C ILE A 114 21.82 11.76 4.38
N ILE A 115 22.97 11.88 5.05
CA ILE A 115 24.26 11.39 4.53
C ILE A 115 24.84 10.22 5.34
N GLN A 116 24.36 10.01 6.57
CA GLN A 116 24.75 8.89 7.42
C GLN A 116 23.62 8.52 8.38
N ILE A 117 23.43 7.22 8.61
CA ILE A 117 22.47 6.65 9.55
C ILE A 117 23.21 5.66 10.45
N GLY A 118 23.28 5.96 11.76
CA GLY A 118 24.15 5.24 12.67
C GLY A 118 25.60 5.27 12.18
N ASP A 119 26.22 4.10 12.10
CA ASP A 119 27.59 3.95 11.59
C ASP A 119 27.66 3.79 10.07
N THR A 120 26.54 3.82 9.34
CA THR A 120 26.46 3.57 7.90
C THR A 120 26.46 4.88 7.11
N PRO A 121 27.54 5.24 6.38
CA PRO A 121 27.52 6.30 5.40
C PRO A 121 26.65 5.90 4.18
N LEU A 122 25.93 6.86 3.60
CA LEU A 122 25.02 6.58 2.49
C LEU A 122 25.65 6.80 1.10
N SER A 123 26.90 7.27 1.03
CA SER A 123 27.61 7.51 -0.26
C SER A 123 27.69 6.28 -1.15
N ASP A 124 27.91 5.10 -0.55
CA ASP A 124 28.10 3.84 -1.26
C ASP A 124 26.99 2.82 -0.96
N PHE A 125 25.95 3.25 -0.24
CA PHE A 125 24.86 2.38 0.16
C PHE A 125 23.85 2.22 -0.97
N LYS A 126 23.84 1.06 -1.63
CA LYS A 126 22.99 0.75 -2.78
C LYS A 126 21.60 0.24 -2.42
N ASP A 127 21.42 -0.29 -1.21
CA ASP A 127 20.15 -0.83 -0.73
C ASP A 127 19.14 0.25 -0.34
N ASP A 128 17.96 -0.17 0.07
CA ASP A 128 16.91 0.73 0.57
C ASP A 128 17.29 1.31 1.95
N ALA A 129 17.98 2.45 1.95
CA ALA A 129 18.41 3.14 3.17
C ALA A 129 17.24 3.47 4.14
N SER A 130 15.98 3.44 3.66
CA SER A 130 14.82 3.64 4.53
C SER A 130 14.67 2.56 5.60
N GLN A 131 15.26 1.39 5.39
CA GLN A 131 15.22 0.31 6.38
C GLN A 131 16.08 0.62 7.61
N LEU A 132 17.17 1.36 7.44
CA LEU A 132 18.02 1.81 8.54
C LEU A 132 17.31 2.81 9.48
N LEU A 133 16.21 3.41 9.01
CA LEU A 133 15.37 4.36 9.76
C LEU A 133 14.17 3.68 10.44
N LYS A 134 14.15 2.36 10.49
CA LYS A 134 13.14 1.53 11.15
C LYS A 134 13.81 0.63 12.19
N GLY A 135 13.05 0.18 13.18
CA GLY A 135 13.59 -0.70 14.21
C GLY A 135 12.64 -0.88 15.37
N SER A 136 13.18 -1.23 16.53
CA SER A 136 12.37 -1.35 17.74
C SER A 136 12.06 0.03 18.34
N LYS A 137 10.91 0.16 18.99
CA LYS A 137 10.53 1.37 19.73
C LYS A 137 11.61 1.74 20.75
N ASN A 138 11.87 3.02 20.92
CA ASN A 138 12.90 3.61 21.79
C ASN A 138 14.36 3.36 21.34
N THR A 139 14.60 2.74 20.18
CA THR A 139 15.95 2.68 19.63
C THR A 139 16.42 4.08 19.24
N LYS A 140 17.65 4.42 19.62
CA LYS A 140 18.31 5.67 19.24
C LYS A 140 19.14 5.47 18.01
N ILE A 141 19.02 6.38 17.05
CA ILE A 141 19.78 6.37 15.79
C ILE A 141 20.42 7.74 15.59
N ASP A 142 21.75 7.75 15.44
CA ASP A 142 22.49 8.95 15.08
C ASP A 142 22.28 9.26 13.58
N ILE A 143 21.94 10.51 13.27
CA ILE A 143 21.71 10.95 11.89
C ILE A 143 22.65 12.11 11.59
N LYS A 144 23.44 11.98 10.50
CA LYS A 144 24.13 13.14 9.91
C LYS A 144 23.42 13.56 8.64
N TYR A 145 23.24 14.86 8.47
CA TYR A 145 22.52 15.42 7.34
C TYR A 145 23.09 16.77 6.90
N ILE A 146 22.80 17.15 5.67
CA ILE A 146 23.15 18.45 5.10
C ILE A 146 21.86 19.26 4.97
N ARG A 147 21.91 20.50 5.45
CA ARG A 147 20.84 21.51 5.31
C ARG A 147 21.44 22.79 4.76
N GLN A 148 20.97 23.23 3.58
CA GLN A 148 21.49 24.43 2.92
C GLN A 148 23.02 24.42 2.78
N GLY A 149 23.60 23.28 2.41
CA GLY A 149 25.02 23.09 2.20
C GLY A 149 25.87 22.96 3.47
N LYS A 150 25.27 23.02 4.69
CA LYS A 150 25.99 22.88 5.96
C LYS A 150 25.69 21.53 6.60
N PRO A 151 26.72 20.86 7.18
CA PRO A 151 26.53 19.60 7.89
C PRO A 151 25.96 19.82 9.29
N TYR A 152 25.05 18.90 9.68
CA TYR A 152 24.45 18.83 11.01
C TYR A 152 24.38 17.37 11.46
N SER A 153 24.17 17.18 12.77
CA SER A 153 23.87 15.87 13.34
C SER A 153 22.76 15.99 14.37
N THR A 154 22.00 14.91 14.53
CA THR A 154 20.95 14.78 15.55
C THR A 154 20.78 13.32 15.91
N VAL A 155 20.12 13.06 17.05
CA VAL A 155 19.73 11.71 17.46
C VAL A 155 18.22 11.60 17.34
N ILE A 156 17.76 10.56 16.64
CA ILE A 156 16.34 10.23 16.55
C ILE A 156 16.05 9.05 17.48
N VAL A 157 14.99 9.15 18.27
CA VAL A 157 14.47 8.04 19.06
C VAL A 157 13.27 7.47 18.31
N LEU A 158 13.38 6.24 17.80
CA LEU A 158 12.30 5.58 17.05
C LEU A 158 11.05 5.42 17.92
N ASP A 159 9.89 5.66 17.32
CA ASP A 159 8.60 5.49 17.97
C ASP A 159 7.59 4.88 17.01
N GLU A 160 6.44 4.48 17.50
CA GLU A 160 5.31 4.07 16.68
C GLU A 160 4.79 5.24 15.85
N VAL A 161 4.70 5.02 14.55
CA VAL A 161 4.22 5.99 13.58
C VAL A 161 2.91 5.47 13.01
N GLU A 162 1.85 6.23 13.18
CA GLU A 162 0.54 5.94 12.62
C GLU A 162 0.35 6.67 11.29
N ILE A 163 0.05 5.92 10.23
CA ILE A 163 -0.30 6.44 8.92
C ILE A 163 -1.82 6.55 8.86
N LYS A 164 -2.34 7.75 8.92
CA LYS A 164 -3.79 7.98 8.85
C LYS A 164 -4.35 7.62 7.49
N SER A 165 -5.43 6.87 7.48
CA SER A 165 -6.24 6.61 6.28
C SER A 165 -6.93 7.89 5.80
N VAL A 166 -7.43 8.70 6.75
CA VAL A 166 -8.05 10.01 6.51
C VAL A 166 -7.12 11.12 7.04
N PRO A 167 -6.10 11.53 6.28
CA PRO A 167 -5.16 12.56 6.74
C PRO A 167 -5.79 13.96 6.83
N TYR A 168 -6.89 14.18 6.13
CA TYR A 168 -7.56 15.49 6.09
C TYR A 168 -9.06 15.36 5.90
N PHE A 169 -9.82 16.11 6.68
CA PHE A 169 -11.24 16.38 6.45
C PHE A 169 -11.59 17.78 6.98
N ALA A 170 -12.49 18.46 6.30
CA ALA A 170 -12.99 19.77 6.69
C ALA A 170 -14.28 20.13 5.96
N LYS A 171 -15.01 21.13 6.43
CA LYS A 171 -16.02 21.81 5.60
C LYS A 171 -15.32 22.71 4.61
N ILE A 172 -15.67 22.60 3.33
CA ILE A 172 -15.13 23.46 2.26
C ILE A 172 -16.06 24.65 1.92
N ASP A 173 -17.29 24.57 2.37
CA ASP A 173 -18.29 25.64 2.41
C ASP A 173 -19.26 25.40 3.58
N ASP A 174 -20.31 26.21 3.70
CA ASP A 174 -21.26 26.13 4.81
C ASP A 174 -21.99 24.78 4.93
N LYS A 175 -22.09 24.03 3.83
CA LYS A 175 -22.90 22.81 3.75
C LYS A 175 -22.13 21.57 3.27
N THR A 176 -20.92 21.74 2.74
CA THR A 176 -20.15 20.65 2.10
C THR A 176 -19.01 20.19 2.99
N GLY A 177 -19.08 18.93 3.41
CA GLY A 177 -17.98 18.22 4.03
C GLY A 177 -17.08 17.59 2.97
N TYR A 178 -15.78 17.66 3.16
CA TYR A 178 -14.75 17.07 2.31
C TYR A 178 -13.88 16.15 3.12
N ILE A 179 -13.69 14.90 2.63
CA ILE A 179 -12.93 13.86 3.29
C ILE A 179 -11.92 13.32 2.29
N VAL A 180 -10.62 13.35 2.64
CA VAL A 180 -9.55 12.70 1.87
C VAL A 180 -9.29 11.33 2.46
N LEU A 181 -9.60 10.28 1.70
CA LEU A 181 -9.24 8.90 2.05
C LEU A 181 -8.02 8.50 1.22
N ALA A 182 -6.84 8.52 1.84
CA ALA A 182 -5.56 8.27 1.17
C ALA A 182 -5.15 6.80 1.14
N HIS A 183 -5.62 5.98 2.10
CA HIS A 183 -5.25 4.58 2.26
C HIS A 183 -6.42 3.74 2.76
N PHE A 184 -6.45 2.46 2.37
CA PHE A 184 -7.38 1.46 2.93
C PHE A 184 -6.64 0.54 3.91
N ASN A 185 -6.05 1.11 4.98
CA ASN A 185 -5.50 0.34 6.08
C ASN A 185 -6.59 -0.07 7.07
N ARG A 186 -6.25 -0.78 8.16
CA ARG A 186 -7.22 -1.31 9.14
C ARG A 186 -8.10 -0.26 9.85
N LYS A 187 -7.75 1.02 9.74
CA LYS A 187 -8.49 2.13 10.38
C LYS A 187 -9.30 2.95 9.38
N ALA A 188 -9.30 2.58 8.10
CA ALA A 188 -9.90 3.38 7.03
C ALA A 188 -11.40 3.63 7.25
N SER A 189 -12.15 2.60 7.56
CA SER A 189 -13.60 2.73 7.78
C SER A 189 -13.93 3.50 9.07
N SER A 190 -13.19 3.25 10.16
CA SER A 190 -13.41 3.97 11.42
C SER A 190 -13.06 5.46 11.29
N GLU A 191 -11.91 5.80 10.68
CA GLU A 191 -11.53 7.19 10.48
C GLU A 191 -12.47 7.92 9.51
N THR A 192 -12.96 7.22 8.46
CA THR A 192 -13.96 7.78 7.54
C THR A 192 -15.29 8.04 8.26
N LYS A 193 -15.73 7.09 9.12
CA LYS A 193 -16.90 7.26 9.95
C LYS A 193 -16.78 8.46 10.89
N ASP A 194 -15.68 8.56 11.62
CA ASP A 194 -15.42 9.66 12.54
C ASP A 194 -15.43 11.01 11.83
N ALA A 195 -14.80 11.10 10.66
CA ALA A 195 -14.79 12.30 9.83
C ALA A 195 -16.22 12.67 9.37
N LEU A 196 -16.98 11.70 8.86
CA LEU A 196 -18.38 11.86 8.43
C LEU A 196 -19.25 12.40 9.57
N GLU A 197 -19.20 11.74 10.73
CA GLU A 197 -19.99 12.14 11.90
C GLU A 197 -19.62 13.54 12.42
N GLN A 198 -18.31 13.88 12.42
CA GLN A 198 -17.86 15.20 12.81
C GLN A 198 -18.36 16.30 11.85
N LEU A 199 -18.26 16.05 10.54
CA LEU A 199 -18.75 16.99 9.54
C LEU A 199 -20.26 17.17 9.63
N LYS A 200 -21.03 16.10 9.86
CA LYS A 200 -22.50 16.18 10.10
C LYS A 200 -22.81 17.01 11.34
N ARG A 201 -22.09 16.81 12.45
CA ARG A 201 -22.24 17.65 13.66
C ARG A 201 -21.93 19.13 13.42
N GLN A 202 -21.03 19.41 12.46
CA GLN A 202 -20.70 20.78 12.04
C GLN A 202 -21.69 21.36 11.02
N GLY A 203 -22.77 20.64 10.69
CA GLY A 203 -23.83 21.08 9.78
C GLY A 203 -23.54 20.79 8.30
N ALA A 204 -22.68 19.84 7.98
CA ALA A 204 -22.53 19.39 6.58
C ALA A 204 -23.80 18.68 6.12
N GLU A 205 -24.36 19.11 4.99
CA GLU A 205 -25.55 18.54 4.37
C GLU A 205 -25.22 17.67 3.14
N ARG A 206 -23.96 17.63 2.71
CA ARG A 206 -23.44 16.84 1.58
C ARG A 206 -21.96 16.55 1.78
N ILE A 207 -21.49 15.44 1.20
CA ILE A 207 -20.13 14.95 1.38
C ILE A 207 -19.43 14.75 0.03
N VAL A 208 -18.17 15.16 -0.03
CA VAL A 208 -17.22 14.81 -1.08
C VAL A 208 -16.19 13.86 -0.46
N LEU A 209 -16.13 12.62 -0.95
CA LEU A 209 -15.12 11.63 -0.60
C LEU A 209 -14.05 11.60 -1.69
N ASP A 210 -12.84 12.03 -1.36
CA ASP A 210 -11.74 12.08 -2.31
C ASP A 210 -10.87 10.82 -2.24
N LEU A 211 -10.92 10.03 -3.31
CA LEU A 211 -10.11 8.82 -3.53
C LEU A 211 -9.00 9.05 -4.57
N ARG A 212 -8.75 10.28 -5.00
CA ARG A 212 -7.70 10.57 -5.98
C ARG A 212 -6.33 10.25 -5.41
N GLY A 213 -5.53 9.49 -6.18
CA GLY A 213 -4.21 9.04 -5.74
C GLY A 213 -4.21 7.88 -4.75
N ASN A 214 -5.36 7.36 -4.34
CA ASN A 214 -5.47 6.24 -3.43
C ASN A 214 -5.34 4.90 -4.18
N PRO A 215 -4.24 4.12 -3.98
CA PRO A 215 -4.00 2.87 -4.70
C PRO A 215 -4.84 1.69 -4.20
N GLY A 216 -5.70 1.91 -3.21
CA GLY A 216 -6.48 0.88 -2.56
C GLY A 216 -5.88 0.38 -1.24
N GLY A 217 -6.10 -0.90 -0.95
CA GLY A 217 -5.67 -1.58 0.26
C GLY A 217 -6.62 -2.72 0.64
N LEU A 218 -7.04 -2.77 1.89
CA LEU A 218 -7.85 -3.88 2.43
C LEU A 218 -9.28 -3.88 1.85
N LEU A 219 -9.65 -4.99 1.22
CA LEU A 219 -10.98 -5.19 0.64
C LEU A 219 -12.08 -5.04 1.69
N ASN A 220 -11.90 -5.61 2.89
CA ASN A 220 -12.90 -5.52 3.95
C ASN A 220 -13.15 -4.07 4.37
N GLU A 221 -12.13 -3.21 4.34
CA GLU A 221 -12.30 -1.79 4.62
C GLU A 221 -13.09 -1.07 3.53
N ALA A 222 -12.93 -1.46 2.26
CA ALA A 222 -13.79 -0.94 1.18
C ALA A 222 -15.27 -1.30 1.42
N VAL A 223 -15.56 -2.55 1.80
CA VAL A 223 -16.91 -2.98 2.15
C VAL A 223 -17.46 -2.20 3.35
N ASN A 224 -16.65 -2.03 4.40
CA ASN A 224 -17.03 -1.29 5.59
C ASN A 224 -17.30 0.19 5.31
N ILE A 225 -16.53 0.81 4.39
CA ILE A 225 -16.79 2.20 3.97
C ILE A 225 -18.08 2.30 3.17
N CYS A 226 -18.36 1.39 2.24
CA CYS A 226 -19.66 1.34 1.58
C CYS A 226 -20.80 1.21 2.59
N ASN A 227 -20.61 0.39 3.62
CA ASN A 227 -21.62 0.20 4.68
C ASN A 227 -21.95 1.49 5.48
N LEU A 228 -21.10 2.50 5.45
CA LEU A 228 -21.45 3.79 6.05
C LEU A 228 -22.62 4.49 5.35
N PHE A 229 -22.83 4.17 4.06
CA PHE A 229 -23.73 4.89 3.16
C PHE A 229 -24.88 4.06 2.58
N VAL A 230 -24.85 2.73 2.70
CA VAL A 230 -25.89 1.84 2.14
C VAL A 230 -26.46 0.92 3.20
N PRO A 231 -27.72 0.44 3.05
CA PRO A 231 -28.36 -0.49 3.98
C PRO A 231 -27.59 -1.80 4.16
N ARG A 232 -27.98 -2.58 5.16
CA ARG A 232 -27.45 -3.94 5.38
C ARG A 232 -27.86 -4.88 4.24
N ASN A 233 -27.02 -5.91 4.02
CA ASN A 233 -27.19 -6.99 3.04
C ASN A 233 -27.03 -6.57 1.56
N GLU A 234 -26.61 -5.34 1.28
CA GLU A 234 -26.24 -4.93 -0.07
C GLU A 234 -24.96 -5.63 -0.53
N VAL A 235 -24.96 -6.13 -1.76
CA VAL A 235 -23.76 -6.73 -2.37
C VAL A 235 -22.83 -5.62 -2.83
N ILE A 236 -21.61 -5.64 -2.33
CA ILE A 236 -20.60 -4.62 -2.66
C ILE A 236 -19.64 -5.14 -3.72
N VAL A 237 -19.16 -6.38 -3.56
CA VAL A 237 -18.22 -6.99 -4.50
C VAL A 237 -18.28 -8.51 -4.43
N THR A 238 -18.05 -9.17 -5.56
CA THR A 238 -17.86 -10.62 -5.63
C THR A 238 -16.45 -10.94 -6.12
N THR A 239 -15.84 -11.98 -5.54
CA THR A 239 -14.58 -12.53 -6.04
C THR A 239 -14.83 -13.88 -6.69
N LYS A 240 -14.18 -14.11 -7.84
CA LYS A 240 -14.18 -15.40 -8.52
C LYS A 240 -12.76 -15.92 -8.65
N SER A 241 -12.57 -17.20 -8.40
CA SER A 241 -11.29 -17.88 -8.48
C SER A 241 -11.41 -19.18 -9.27
N LYS A 242 -10.29 -19.66 -9.83
CA LYS A 242 -10.18 -21.03 -10.38
C LYS A 242 -10.50 -22.10 -9.30
N ILE A 243 -10.25 -21.78 -8.04
CA ILE A 243 -10.57 -22.63 -6.91
C ILE A 243 -11.87 -22.14 -6.29
N GLU A 244 -12.97 -22.87 -6.48
CA GLU A 244 -14.32 -22.46 -6.07
C GLU A 244 -14.47 -22.03 -4.62
N LYS A 245 -13.76 -22.68 -3.69
CA LYS A 245 -13.77 -22.32 -2.26
C LYS A 245 -13.26 -20.89 -1.96
N HIS A 246 -12.61 -20.25 -2.92
CA HIS A 246 -12.15 -18.86 -2.83
C HIS A 246 -13.13 -17.87 -3.44
N ASN A 247 -14.26 -18.35 -3.99
CA ASN A 247 -15.34 -17.47 -4.45
C ASN A 247 -16.08 -16.91 -3.25
N ASN A 248 -16.21 -15.60 -3.19
CA ASN A 248 -16.88 -14.93 -2.09
C ASN A 248 -17.79 -13.82 -2.61
N THR A 249 -18.88 -13.57 -1.87
CA THR A 249 -19.76 -12.42 -2.05
C THR A 249 -19.70 -11.59 -0.78
N TYR A 250 -19.19 -10.38 -0.90
CA TYR A 250 -19.03 -9.44 0.21
C TYR A 250 -20.24 -8.52 0.24
N LYS A 251 -20.88 -8.46 1.41
CA LYS A 251 -22.09 -7.67 1.66
C LYS A 251 -21.89 -6.75 2.84
N THR A 252 -22.64 -5.66 2.88
CA THR A 252 -22.78 -4.82 4.07
C THR A 252 -23.42 -5.61 5.21
N SER A 253 -22.95 -5.39 6.44
CA SER A 253 -23.39 -6.16 7.61
C SER A 253 -23.79 -5.32 8.82
N GLN A 254 -23.45 -4.02 8.82
CA GLN A 254 -23.69 -3.10 9.92
C GLN A 254 -24.77 -2.09 9.56
N GLU A 255 -25.32 -1.40 10.56
CA GLU A 255 -26.21 -0.26 10.33
C GLU A 255 -25.43 0.90 9.71
N PRO A 256 -25.94 1.52 8.65
CA PRO A 256 -25.29 2.65 8.00
C PRO A 256 -25.27 3.89 8.90
N VAL A 257 -24.32 4.78 8.66
CA VAL A 257 -24.27 6.10 9.31
C VAL A 257 -25.29 7.05 8.68
N ASP A 258 -25.37 7.03 7.33
CA ASP A 258 -26.33 7.86 6.61
C ASP A 258 -26.54 7.34 5.19
N THR A 259 -27.77 6.90 4.89
CA THR A 259 -28.14 6.41 3.55
C THR A 259 -28.65 7.51 2.63
N THR A 260 -28.82 8.73 3.12
CA THR A 260 -29.53 9.82 2.41
C THR A 260 -28.64 11.02 2.07
N ILE A 261 -27.58 11.27 2.84
CA ILE A 261 -26.70 12.42 2.61
C ILE A 261 -26.14 12.40 1.17
N PRO A 262 -26.28 13.47 0.37
CA PRO A 262 -25.71 13.53 -0.96
C PRO A 262 -24.20 13.28 -0.93
N LEU A 263 -23.74 12.32 -1.77
CA LEU A 263 -22.37 11.86 -1.80
C LEU A 263 -21.77 11.98 -3.21
N VAL A 264 -20.62 12.63 -3.30
CA VAL A 264 -19.78 12.69 -4.49
C VAL A 264 -18.46 12.01 -4.18
N ILE A 265 -17.98 11.16 -5.09
CA ILE A 265 -16.69 10.48 -4.98
C ILE A 265 -15.77 10.99 -6.08
N LEU A 266 -14.58 11.47 -5.69
CA LEU A 266 -13.56 11.91 -6.64
C LEU A 266 -12.56 10.80 -6.91
N VAL A 267 -12.28 10.53 -8.19
CA VAL A 267 -11.33 9.51 -8.64
C VAL A 267 -10.38 10.04 -9.70
N ASN A 268 -9.22 9.39 -9.87
CA ASN A 268 -8.31 9.64 -10.99
C ASN A 268 -7.57 8.35 -11.39
N GLY A 269 -6.67 8.42 -12.38
CA GLY A 269 -5.92 7.28 -12.89
C GLY A 269 -5.04 6.55 -11.87
N ARG A 270 -4.89 7.07 -10.65
CA ARG A 270 -4.20 6.41 -9.53
C ARG A 270 -5.15 5.86 -8.47
N SER A 271 -6.46 6.05 -8.63
CA SER A 271 -7.49 5.39 -7.82
C SER A 271 -7.62 3.94 -8.27
N ALA A 272 -7.25 2.98 -7.41
CA ALA A 272 -7.15 1.56 -7.80
C ALA A 272 -7.76 0.61 -6.76
N SER A 273 -8.14 -0.62 -7.17
CA SER A 273 -8.51 -1.72 -6.29
C SER A 273 -9.63 -1.35 -5.31
N ALA A 274 -9.38 -1.29 -3.98
CA ALA A 274 -10.38 -0.92 -2.97
C ALA A 274 -11.06 0.43 -3.25
N SER A 275 -10.35 1.40 -3.84
CA SER A 275 -10.95 2.67 -4.29
C SER A 275 -11.97 2.46 -5.40
N GLU A 276 -11.70 1.50 -6.31
CA GLU A 276 -12.62 1.17 -7.41
C GLU A 276 -13.82 0.36 -6.90
N ILE A 277 -13.63 -0.47 -5.88
CA ILE A 277 -14.74 -1.16 -5.19
C ILE A 277 -15.70 -0.14 -4.58
N VAL A 278 -15.18 0.84 -3.82
CA VAL A 278 -16.02 1.87 -3.17
C VAL A 278 -16.73 2.73 -4.21
N SER A 279 -15.99 3.26 -5.19
CA SER A 279 -16.60 4.14 -6.21
C SER A 279 -17.58 3.38 -7.10
N GLY A 280 -17.24 2.18 -7.56
CA GLY A 280 -18.08 1.37 -8.43
C GLY A 280 -19.35 0.89 -7.70
N ALA A 281 -19.21 0.30 -6.50
CA ALA A 281 -20.36 -0.19 -5.76
C ALA A 281 -21.36 0.92 -5.40
N LEU A 282 -20.85 2.08 -4.91
CA LEU A 282 -21.74 3.18 -4.56
C LEU A 282 -22.35 3.88 -5.79
N GLN A 283 -21.70 3.81 -6.95
CA GLN A 283 -22.26 4.25 -8.23
C GLN A 283 -23.34 3.29 -8.71
N ASP A 284 -23.08 1.99 -8.73
CA ASP A 284 -24.00 0.96 -9.21
C ASP A 284 -25.28 0.85 -8.35
N LEU A 285 -25.18 1.21 -7.06
CA LEU A 285 -26.30 1.30 -6.14
C LEU A 285 -27.02 2.67 -6.18
N ASP A 286 -26.72 3.52 -7.15
CA ASP A 286 -27.26 4.88 -7.28
C ASP A 286 -27.07 5.74 -6.01
N ARG A 287 -26.06 5.40 -5.20
CA ARG A 287 -25.83 6.05 -3.89
C ARG A 287 -24.89 7.25 -3.98
N ALA A 288 -23.99 7.27 -4.95
CA ALA A 288 -23.03 8.35 -5.12
C ALA A 288 -22.85 8.73 -6.59
N VAL A 289 -22.48 9.98 -6.82
CA VAL A 289 -22.00 10.46 -8.12
C VAL A 289 -20.49 10.38 -8.15
N VAL A 290 -19.92 9.68 -9.14
CA VAL A 290 -18.47 9.57 -9.31
C VAL A 290 -17.99 10.63 -10.31
N LEU A 291 -17.03 11.44 -9.91
CA LEU A 291 -16.43 12.50 -10.72
C LEU A 291 -14.91 12.32 -10.85
N GLY A 292 -14.37 12.65 -12.01
CA GLY A 292 -12.93 12.65 -12.23
C GLY A 292 -12.52 12.03 -13.56
N SER A 293 -11.32 11.51 -13.64
CA SER A 293 -10.81 10.77 -14.79
C SER A 293 -10.94 9.26 -14.57
N ARG A 294 -10.78 8.48 -15.65
CA ARG A 294 -10.79 7.01 -15.60
C ARG A 294 -9.85 6.50 -14.50
N SER A 295 -10.35 5.58 -13.67
CA SER A 295 -9.58 4.89 -12.63
C SER A 295 -8.55 3.93 -13.21
N PHE A 296 -7.75 3.31 -12.36
CA PHE A 296 -6.63 2.44 -12.76
C PHE A 296 -7.10 1.18 -13.51
N GLY A 297 -8.18 0.52 -13.08
CA GLY A 297 -8.72 -0.69 -13.68
C GLY A 297 -8.15 -1.99 -13.08
N LYS A 298 -7.87 -2.03 -11.77
CA LYS A 298 -7.40 -3.24 -11.08
C LYS A 298 -8.57 -4.09 -10.63
N GLY A 299 -8.89 -5.15 -11.43
CA GLY A 299 -9.94 -6.14 -11.15
C GLY A 299 -9.41 -7.50 -10.63
N LEU A 300 -8.13 -7.60 -10.31
CA LEU A 300 -7.47 -8.82 -9.82
C LEU A 300 -6.89 -8.63 -8.43
#